data_4f9550c9269dce64235d9d027b93ad47
#
_entry.id   4f9550c9269dce64235d9d027b93ad47
#
_cell.length_a   1.000
_cell.length_b   1.000
_cell.length_c   1.000
_cell.angle_alpha   90.00
_cell.angle_beta   90.00
_cell.angle_gamma   90.00
#
_symmetry.space_group_name_H-M   'P 1'
#
loop_
_entity.id
_entity.type
_entity.pdbx_description
1 polymer ?
#
loop_
_entity_poly.entity_id
_entity_poly.type
_entity_poly.pdbx_seq_one_letter_code
_entity_poly.pdbx_strand_id
1 'polypeptide(L)'
;LPVPVTQHGASSSPVLAEEHLFLQVDQDISSYLLCVDAATGKQVWKTPRPGFRRGFSTPIAWPPEKPELVITSGTLRVCAYHISDGELAWEVGGLPNETVASPAFDDQHLYVSGWTMGAGVSRIPNFDELLENDENKDASIARSEATGPARMHFPYIDADKDGKIVRKEWETMSDIFRKSENALLALKPGPSLKSPPTLSWKQT
;
A
#
# COMPACT_ATOMS: atom_id res chain seq x y z
N LEU A 1 -7.91 -11.28 -13.30
CA LEU A 1 -7.49 -10.70 -12.03
C LEU A 1 -7.72 -11.72 -10.92
N PRO A 2 -6.83 -11.86 -9.92
CA PRO A 2 -7.04 -12.76 -8.82
C PRO A 2 -8.26 -12.33 -7.98
N VAL A 3 -8.88 -13.29 -7.32
CA VAL A 3 -9.97 -12.99 -6.39
C VAL A 3 -9.39 -12.15 -5.23
N PRO A 4 -9.97 -10.99 -4.91
CA PRO A 4 -9.51 -10.19 -3.79
C PRO A 4 -9.59 -10.95 -2.48
N VAL A 5 -8.54 -10.88 -1.67
CA VAL A 5 -8.47 -11.55 -0.37
C VAL A 5 -9.14 -10.71 0.73
N THR A 6 -9.48 -9.45 0.41
CA THR A 6 -10.15 -8.54 1.34
C THR A 6 -11.68 -8.71 1.27
N GLN A 7 -12.35 -8.54 2.40
CA GLN A 7 -13.83 -8.55 2.45
C GLN A 7 -14.50 -7.42 1.66
N HIS A 8 -13.73 -6.39 1.26
CA HIS A 8 -14.22 -5.22 0.51
C HIS A 8 -13.97 -5.34 -1.01
N GLY A 9 -13.31 -6.41 -1.45
CA GLY A 9 -12.95 -6.57 -2.86
C GLY A 9 -11.86 -5.61 -3.32
N ALA A 10 -11.79 -5.35 -4.63
CA ALA A 10 -10.90 -4.37 -5.25
C ALA A 10 -11.71 -3.14 -5.68
N SER A 11 -11.31 -1.95 -5.28
CA SER A 11 -12.01 -0.70 -5.59
C SER A 11 -11.15 0.34 -6.32
N SER A 12 -9.89 0.02 -6.61
CA SER A 12 -9.04 0.86 -7.44
C SER A 12 -9.59 0.90 -8.88
N SER A 13 -9.82 2.11 -9.41
CA SER A 13 -10.21 2.29 -10.81
C SER A 13 -8.98 2.19 -11.72
N PRO A 14 -9.12 1.68 -12.95
CA PRO A 14 -8.07 1.79 -13.93
C PRO A 14 -7.89 3.24 -14.39
N VAL A 15 -6.67 3.61 -14.74
CA VAL A 15 -6.33 4.93 -15.30
C VAL A 15 -5.83 4.75 -16.73
N LEU A 16 -6.41 5.52 -17.64
CA LEU A 16 -5.96 5.56 -19.04
C LEU A 16 -4.92 6.67 -19.20
N ALA A 17 -3.78 6.34 -19.75
CA ALA A 17 -2.81 7.29 -20.25
C ALA A 17 -2.23 6.79 -21.57
N GLU A 18 -2.27 7.63 -22.59
CA GLU A 18 -1.92 7.27 -23.98
C GLU A 18 -2.73 6.03 -24.43
N GLU A 19 -2.04 4.95 -24.78
CA GLU A 19 -2.66 3.71 -25.26
C GLU A 19 -2.72 2.62 -24.17
N HIS A 20 -2.47 2.97 -22.91
CA HIS A 20 -2.33 2.02 -21.81
C HIS A 20 -3.31 2.26 -20.67
N LEU A 21 -3.80 1.17 -20.09
CA LEU A 21 -4.55 1.17 -18.86
C LEU A 21 -3.65 0.67 -17.71
N PHE A 22 -3.64 1.42 -16.62
CA PHE A 22 -2.89 1.11 -15.41
C PHE A 22 -3.85 0.76 -14.29
N LEU A 23 -3.60 -0.36 -13.63
CA LEU A 23 -4.40 -0.83 -12.50
C LEU A 23 -3.51 -1.15 -11.31
N GLN A 24 -3.72 -0.43 -10.21
CA GLN A 24 -3.11 -0.74 -8.91
C GLN A 24 -3.90 -1.86 -8.25
N VAL A 25 -3.22 -2.96 -7.92
CA VAL A 25 -3.80 -4.11 -7.24
C VAL A 25 -3.02 -4.34 -5.96
N ASP A 26 -3.39 -3.60 -4.92
CA ASP A 26 -2.81 -3.75 -3.59
C ASP A 26 -3.68 -4.66 -2.75
N GLN A 27 -3.13 -5.79 -2.33
CA GLN A 27 -3.79 -6.85 -1.57
C GLN A 27 -2.89 -7.31 -0.42
N ASP A 28 -3.45 -8.10 0.49
CA ASP A 28 -2.66 -8.68 1.59
C ASP A 28 -1.60 -9.64 1.08
N ILE A 29 -1.82 -10.24 -0.09
CA ILE A 29 -0.88 -11.16 -0.75
C ILE A 29 -0.75 -10.74 -2.22
N SER A 30 0.49 -10.68 -2.70
CA SER A 30 0.80 -10.48 -4.12
C SER A 30 0.31 -9.15 -4.71
N SER A 31 0.61 -8.03 -4.05
CA SER A 31 0.36 -6.68 -4.59
C SER A 31 1.19 -6.40 -5.85
N TYR A 32 0.60 -5.69 -6.79
CA TYR A 32 1.27 -5.31 -8.05
C TYR A 32 0.61 -4.08 -8.71
N LEU A 33 1.36 -3.45 -9.59
CA LEU A 33 0.86 -2.50 -10.57
C LEU A 33 0.85 -3.18 -11.94
N LEU A 34 -0.26 -3.10 -12.65
CA LEU A 34 -0.47 -3.73 -13.95
C LEU A 34 -0.65 -2.68 -15.03
N CYS A 35 0.05 -2.85 -16.15
CA CYS A 35 -0.17 -2.12 -17.38
C CYS A 35 -0.69 -3.08 -18.47
N VAL A 36 -1.76 -2.67 -19.12
CA VAL A 36 -2.31 -3.39 -20.28
C VAL A 36 -2.50 -2.42 -21.45
N ASP A 37 -2.37 -2.92 -22.66
CA ASP A 37 -2.75 -2.23 -23.87
C ASP A 37 -4.27 -2.02 -23.89
N ALA A 38 -4.70 -0.77 -24.04
CA ALA A 38 -6.12 -0.40 -23.90
C ALA A 38 -7.01 -0.95 -25.02
N ALA A 39 -6.45 -1.18 -26.20
CA ALA A 39 -7.22 -1.69 -27.33
C ALA A 39 -7.41 -3.21 -27.29
N THR A 40 -6.42 -3.94 -26.77
CA THR A 40 -6.40 -5.41 -26.81
C THR A 40 -6.56 -6.08 -25.47
N GLY A 41 -6.37 -5.36 -24.36
CA GLY A 41 -6.33 -5.91 -23.01
C GLY A 41 -5.10 -6.77 -22.71
N LYS A 42 -4.13 -6.84 -23.61
CA LYS A 42 -2.92 -7.62 -23.40
C LYS A 42 -2.01 -6.94 -22.37
N GLN A 43 -1.43 -7.75 -21.49
CA GLN A 43 -0.46 -7.27 -20.53
C GLN A 43 0.78 -6.73 -21.24
N VAL A 44 1.16 -5.49 -20.95
CA VAL A 44 2.42 -4.85 -21.39
C VAL A 44 3.49 -5.16 -20.35
N TRP A 45 3.24 -4.80 -19.09
CA TRP A 45 4.11 -5.13 -17.97
C TRP A 45 3.31 -5.33 -16.67
N LYS A 46 3.96 -5.93 -15.68
CA LYS A 46 3.42 -6.14 -14.34
C LYS A 46 4.54 -5.99 -13.33
N THR A 47 4.46 -4.99 -12.47
CA THR A 47 5.47 -4.71 -11.46
C THR A 47 4.99 -5.17 -10.09
N PRO A 48 5.69 -6.12 -9.44
CA PRO A 48 5.41 -6.52 -8.07
C PRO A 48 5.59 -5.34 -7.11
N ARG A 49 4.73 -5.28 -6.10
CA ARG A 49 4.76 -4.26 -5.05
C ARG A 49 4.95 -4.91 -3.68
N PRO A 50 6.17 -5.42 -3.38
CA PRO A 50 6.43 -6.11 -2.13
C PRO A 50 6.27 -5.16 -0.92
N GLY A 51 5.68 -5.67 0.17
CA GLY A 51 5.42 -4.87 1.38
C GLY A 51 4.21 -3.95 1.28
N PHE A 52 3.51 -3.91 0.15
CA PHE A 52 2.19 -3.32 0.09
C PHE A 52 1.14 -4.31 0.54
N ARG A 53 0.19 -3.81 1.31
CA ARG A 53 -0.96 -4.53 1.81
C ARG A 53 -2.21 -3.98 1.12
N ARG A 54 -3.40 -4.36 1.60
CA ARG A 54 -4.65 -3.86 1.03
C ARG A 54 -4.65 -2.35 0.88
N GLY A 55 -5.09 -1.89 -0.27
CA GLY A 55 -5.23 -0.48 -0.61
C GLY A 55 -6.31 -0.33 -1.68
N PHE A 56 -6.97 0.82 -1.70
CA PHE A 56 -8.13 1.09 -2.53
C PHE A 56 -7.97 2.37 -3.36
N SER A 57 -6.80 2.98 -3.28
CA SER A 57 -6.46 4.20 -4.02
C SER A 57 -6.43 3.93 -5.52
N THR A 58 -6.97 4.87 -6.28
CA THR A 58 -6.83 4.89 -7.74
C THR A 58 -5.54 5.63 -8.09
N PRO A 59 -4.68 5.11 -8.95
CA PRO A 59 -3.48 5.80 -9.39
C PRO A 59 -3.82 7.02 -10.25
N ILE A 60 -2.83 7.88 -10.51
CA ILE A 60 -2.92 8.95 -11.51
C ILE A 60 -1.77 8.85 -12.49
N ALA A 61 -1.98 9.31 -13.72
CA ALA A 61 -0.92 9.51 -14.71
C ALA A 61 -0.39 10.96 -14.62
N TRP A 62 0.94 11.13 -14.61
CA TRP A 62 1.57 12.42 -14.38
C TRP A 62 2.87 12.58 -15.18
N PRO A 63 3.24 13.81 -15.65
CA PRO A 63 2.43 15.03 -15.67
C PRO A 63 1.22 14.91 -16.62
N PRO A 64 0.17 15.76 -16.43
CA PRO A 64 -1.10 15.56 -17.15
C PRO A 64 -1.00 15.76 -18.66
N GLU A 65 -0.20 16.73 -19.14
CA GLU A 65 -0.08 17.03 -20.57
C GLU A 65 0.71 15.95 -21.34
N LYS A 66 1.67 15.33 -20.67
CA LYS A 66 2.50 14.26 -21.25
C LYS A 66 2.86 13.26 -20.16
N PRO A 67 2.01 12.29 -19.89
CA PRO A 67 2.25 11.33 -18.82
C PRO A 67 3.49 10.49 -19.07
N GLU A 68 4.39 10.47 -18.10
CA GLU A 68 5.60 9.63 -18.11
C GLU A 68 5.69 8.76 -16.84
N LEU A 69 4.88 9.09 -15.82
CA LEU A 69 4.80 8.36 -14.56
C LEU A 69 3.37 7.96 -14.21
N VAL A 70 3.23 6.83 -13.54
CA VAL A 70 2.04 6.45 -12.80
C VAL A 70 2.32 6.64 -11.32
N ILE A 71 1.55 7.53 -10.68
CA ILE A 71 1.65 7.81 -9.24
C ILE A 71 0.62 6.96 -8.51
N THR A 72 1.08 6.24 -7.50
CA THR A 72 0.26 5.37 -6.67
C THR A 72 0.42 5.73 -5.21
N SER A 73 -0.63 5.70 -4.42
CA SER A 73 -0.53 5.71 -2.96
C SER A 73 -0.91 4.34 -2.40
N GLY A 74 -0.20 3.91 -1.37
CA GLY A 74 -0.42 2.60 -0.76
C GLY A 74 0.20 2.53 0.62
N THR A 75 0.41 1.34 1.13
CA THR A 75 0.93 1.10 2.47
C THR A 75 2.16 1.95 2.78
N LEU A 76 2.01 2.93 3.67
CA LEU A 76 3.02 3.84 4.22
C LEU A 76 3.63 4.86 3.25
N ARG A 77 3.38 4.78 1.94
CA ARG A 77 4.13 5.55 0.96
C ARG A 77 3.40 5.84 -0.35
N VAL A 78 3.86 6.87 -1.01
CA VAL A 78 3.58 7.20 -2.41
C VAL A 78 4.70 6.67 -3.26
N CYS A 79 4.38 6.10 -4.41
CA CYS A 79 5.36 5.64 -5.38
C CYS A 79 5.05 6.19 -6.77
N ALA A 80 6.09 6.44 -7.55
CA ALA A 80 6.00 6.70 -8.97
C ALA A 80 6.68 5.59 -9.76
N TYR A 81 6.04 5.17 -10.84
CA TYR A 81 6.54 4.16 -11.75
C TYR A 81 6.59 4.72 -13.16
N HIS A 82 7.63 4.40 -13.92
CA HIS A 82 7.70 4.76 -15.33
C HIS A 82 6.59 4.08 -16.12
N ILE A 83 5.88 4.82 -16.96
CA ILE A 83 4.83 4.30 -17.84
C ILE A 83 5.39 3.26 -18.81
N SER A 84 6.62 3.49 -19.31
CA SER A 84 7.26 2.68 -20.35
C SER A 84 7.51 1.22 -19.96
N ASP A 85 7.90 0.99 -18.71
CA ASP A 85 8.43 -0.32 -18.27
C ASP A 85 7.98 -0.76 -16.88
N GLY A 86 7.32 0.14 -16.14
CA GLY A 86 6.86 -0.13 -14.78
C GLY A 86 7.97 -0.11 -13.73
N GLU A 87 9.19 0.35 -14.06
CA GLU A 87 10.25 0.50 -13.07
C GLU A 87 9.92 1.61 -12.07
N LEU A 88 10.30 1.40 -10.81
CA LEU A 88 10.12 2.37 -9.74
C LEU A 88 11.06 3.57 -9.98
N ALA A 89 10.49 4.75 -10.19
CA ALA A 89 11.24 6.00 -10.33
C ALA A 89 11.65 6.57 -8.97
N TRP A 90 10.71 6.65 -8.04
CA TRP A 90 10.92 7.12 -6.67
C TRP A 90 9.80 6.68 -5.72
N GLU A 91 10.07 6.77 -4.42
CA GLU A 91 9.07 6.62 -3.35
C GLU A 91 9.26 7.65 -2.24
N VAL A 92 8.17 8.02 -1.56
CA VAL A 92 8.15 8.93 -0.41
C VAL A 92 7.21 8.37 0.66
N GLY A 93 7.72 8.23 1.88
CA GLY A 93 6.95 7.78 3.05
C GLY A 93 6.04 8.83 3.66
N GLY A 94 5.32 8.46 4.71
CA GLY A 94 4.49 9.37 5.51
C GLY A 94 2.98 9.21 5.31
N LEU A 95 2.55 8.05 4.84
CA LEU A 95 1.14 7.68 4.72
C LEU A 95 0.74 6.61 5.75
N PRO A 96 -0.56 6.37 5.96
CA PRO A 96 -1.03 5.29 6.80
C PRO A 96 -0.79 3.90 6.15
N ASN A 97 -1.04 2.88 6.95
CA ASN A 97 -0.93 1.48 6.52
C ASN A 97 -1.94 1.08 5.42
N GLU A 98 -3.02 1.84 5.28
CA GLU A 98 -4.05 1.62 4.26
C GLU A 98 -4.45 2.97 3.65
N THR A 99 -4.56 3.05 2.33
CA THR A 99 -4.95 4.25 1.61
C THR A 99 -6.17 4.00 0.74
N VAL A 100 -7.10 4.95 0.77
CA VAL A 100 -8.34 4.93 -0.04
C VAL A 100 -8.36 6.10 -1.01
N ALA A 101 -7.90 7.27 -0.56
CA ALA A 101 -7.89 8.48 -1.36
C ALA A 101 -6.92 8.37 -2.54
N SER A 102 -7.38 8.81 -3.71
CA SER A 102 -6.53 8.94 -4.90
C SER A 102 -5.62 10.18 -4.77
N PRO A 103 -4.40 10.14 -5.30
CA PRO A 103 -3.58 11.32 -5.44
C PRO A 103 -4.30 12.41 -6.28
N ALA A 104 -4.01 13.66 -6.00
CA ALA A 104 -4.43 14.79 -6.80
C ALA A 104 -3.21 15.67 -7.12
N PHE A 105 -3.33 16.57 -8.07
CA PHE A 105 -2.24 17.46 -8.42
C PHE A 105 -2.75 18.81 -8.92
N ASP A 106 -1.88 19.81 -8.82
CA ASP A 106 -1.95 21.08 -9.54
C ASP A 106 -0.65 21.30 -10.33
N ASP A 107 -0.43 22.48 -10.83
CA ASP A 107 0.76 22.83 -11.62
C ASP A 107 2.08 22.74 -10.84
N GLN A 108 2.03 22.69 -9.51
CA GLN A 108 3.20 22.77 -8.64
C GLN A 108 3.38 21.60 -7.69
N HIS A 109 2.29 20.89 -7.34
CA HIS A 109 2.31 19.89 -6.28
C HIS A 109 1.52 18.64 -6.64
N LEU A 110 1.96 17.54 -6.05
CA LEU A 110 1.17 16.34 -5.87
C LEU A 110 0.62 16.35 -4.44
N TYR A 111 -0.69 16.11 -4.31
CA TYR A 111 -1.38 15.99 -3.03
C TYR A 111 -1.77 14.55 -2.79
N VAL A 112 -1.36 14.01 -1.67
CA VAL A 112 -1.69 12.64 -1.28
C VAL A 112 -2.14 12.59 0.15
N SER A 113 -3.19 11.84 0.41
CA SER A 113 -3.72 11.71 1.76
C SER A 113 -4.08 10.25 2.07
N GLY A 114 -4.10 9.97 3.34
CA GLY A 114 -4.63 8.73 3.85
C GLY A 114 -5.03 8.88 5.31
N TRP A 115 -6.09 8.17 5.68
CA TRP A 115 -6.56 8.07 7.04
C TRP A 115 -7.01 6.64 7.31
N THR A 116 -6.58 6.09 8.44
CA THR A 116 -7.00 4.77 8.89
C THR A 116 -7.11 4.74 10.40
N MET A 117 -8.01 3.92 10.93
CA MET A 117 -8.06 3.64 12.35
C MET A 117 -6.80 2.88 12.78
N GLY A 118 -6.20 3.32 13.91
CA GLY A 118 -5.01 2.68 14.46
C GLY A 118 -3.68 3.24 13.95
N ALA A 119 -3.67 4.24 13.07
CA ALA A 119 -2.46 5.00 12.80
C ALA A 119 -1.97 5.68 14.10
N GLY A 120 -0.69 5.54 14.41
CA GLY A 120 -0.10 6.11 15.64
C GLY A 120 -0.50 5.36 16.92
N VAL A 121 -0.88 4.09 16.85
CA VAL A 121 -1.16 3.26 18.04
C VAL A 121 0.05 3.24 18.95
N SER A 122 -0.13 3.75 20.18
CA SER A 122 0.96 4.00 21.13
C SER A 122 1.61 2.74 21.70
N ARG A 123 0.93 1.61 21.67
CA ARG A 123 1.46 0.33 22.16
C ARG A 123 0.95 -0.86 21.33
N ILE A 124 1.86 -1.46 20.60
CA ILE A 124 1.67 -2.77 19.97
C ILE A 124 2.53 -3.74 20.77
N PRO A 125 1.94 -4.83 21.32
CA PRO A 125 2.71 -5.82 22.07
C PRO A 125 3.82 -6.41 21.19
N ASN A 126 4.92 -6.84 21.81
CA ASN A 126 5.90 -7.64 21.09
C ASN A 126 5.40 -9.08 20.94
N PHE A 127 6.05 -9.87 20.10
CA PHE A 127 5.56 -11.24 19.83
C PHE A 127 5.68 -12.16 21.04
N ASP A 128 6.66 -11.95 21.93
CA ASP A 128 6.81 -12.76 23.14
C ASP A 128 5.66 -12.50 24.13
N GLU A 129 5.14 -11.28 24.21
CA GLU A 129 3.92 -10.97 24.97
C GLU A 129 2.67 -11.68 24.39
N LEU A 130 2.62 -11.90 23.08
CA LEU A 130 1.54 -12.68 22.45
C LEU A 130 1.65 -14.18 22.79
N LEU A 131 2.87 -14.71 22.84
CA LEU A 131 3.11 -16.12 23.19
C LEU A 131 2.70 -16.47 24.63
N GLU A 132 2.39 -15.51 25.48
CA GLU A 132 1.74 -15.79 26.77
C GLU A 132 0.36 -16.44 26.61
N ASN A 133 -0.28 -16.28 25.44
CA ASN A 133 -1.56 -16.92 25.10
C ASN A 133 -1.41 -18.16 24.22
N ASP A 134 -0.21 -18.59 23.90
CA ASP A 134 0.09 -19.81 23.14
C ASP A 134 -0.14 -21.05 24.03
N GLU A 135 -1.38 -21.57 24.00
CA GLU A 135 -1.81 -22.67 24.85
C GLU A 135 -1.16 -24.00 24.45
N ASN A 136 -0.93 -24.18 23.16
CA ASN A 136 -0.39 -25.45 22.62
C ASN A 136 1.13 -25.47 22.53
N LYS A 137 1.80 -24.32 22.79
CA LYS A 137 3.26 -24.14 22.81
C LYS A 137 3.95 -24.47 21.47
N ASP A 138 3.30 -24.13 20.38
CA ASP A 138 3.83 -24.34 19.02
C ASP A 138 4.60 -23.13 18.47
N ALA A 139 4.79 -22.08 19.30
CA ALA A 139 5.45 -20.82 18.98
C ALA A 139 4.76 -20.01 17.87
N SER A 140 3.46 -20.22 17.69
CA SER A 140 2.57 -19.43 16.84
C SER A 140 1.28 -19.08 17.60
N ILE A 141 0.50 -18.16 17.08
CA ILE A 141 -0.78 -17.77 17.67
C ILE A 141 -1.90 -18.18 16.72
N ALA A 142 -2.61 -19.24 17.08
CA ALA A 142 -3.81 -19.62 16.35
C ALA A 142 -4.95 -18.60 16.57
N ARG A 143 -5.96 -18.63 15.71
CA ARG A 143 -7.09 -17.69 15.81
C ARG A 143 -7.87 -17.81 17.14
N SER A 144 -7.90 -18.98 17.74
CA SER A 144 -8.51 -19.21 19.05
C SER A 144 -7.72 -18.60 20.21
N GLU A 145 -6.40 -18.53 20.07
CA GLU A 145 -5.45 -18.01 21.06
C GLU A 145 -5.26 -16.48 20.93
N ALA A 146 -5.63 -15.93 19.77
CA ALA A 146 -5.45 -14.51 19.50
C ALA A 146 -6.31 -13.62 20.41
N THR A 147 -5.69 -12.63 21.02
CA THR A 147 -6.33 -11.64 21.90
C THR A 147 -5.99 -10.21 21.44
N GLY A 148 -6.75 -9.22 21.94
CA GLY A 148 -6.48 -7.80 21.66
C GLY A 148 -6.28 -7.48 20.17
N PRO A 149 -5.21 -6.75 19.81
CA PRO A 149 -4.92 -6.39 18.43
C PRO A 149 -4.72 -7.58 17.49
N ALA A 150 -4.13 -8.68 17.98
CA ALA A 150 -3.95 -9.89 17.20
C ALA A 150 -5.29 -10.49 16.75
N ARG A 151 -6.27 -10.54 17.65
CA ARG A 151 -7.62 -11.03 17.33
C ARG A 151 -8.37 -10.11 16.39
N MET A 152 -8.29 -8.80 16.63
CA MET A 152 -8.99 -7.79 15.84
C MET A 152 -8.52 -7.77 14.40
N HIS A 153 -7.21 -7.86 14.18
CA HIS A 153 -6.58 -7.75 12.86
C HIS A 153 -6.08 -9.10 12.32
N PHE A 154 -6.48 -10.22 12.91
CA PHE A 154 -6.00 -11.55 12.55
C PHE A 154 -5.98 -11.82 11.04
N PRO A 155 -7.07 -11.60 10.28
CA PRO A 155 -7.08 -11.88 8.84
C PRO A 155 -6.15 -10.99 8.02
N TYR A 156 -5.69 -9.89 8.62
CA TYR A 156 -4.75 -8.94 8.01
C TYR A 156 -3.30 -9.28 8.36
N ILE A 157 -3.07 -9.85 9.55
CA ILE A 157 -1.73 -10.23 10.04
C ILE A 157 -1.30 -11.57 9.44
N ASP A 158 -2.18 -12.57 9.51
CA ASP A 158 -2.03 -13.89 8.88
C ASP A 158 -1.97 -13.73 7.34
N ALA A 159 -0.76 -13.47 6.84
CA ALA A 159 -0.54 -13.05 5.46
C ALA A 159 -0.64 -14.21 4.48
N ASP A 160 -0.20 -15.40 4.85
CA ASP A 160 -0.23 -16.60 4.02
C ASP A 160 -1.54 -17.41 4.17
N LYS A 161 -2.40 -16.99 5.11
CA LYS A 161 -3.72 -17.58 5.38
C LYS A 161 -3.66 -19.04 5.88
N ASP A 162 -2.61 -19.38 6.62
CA ASP A 162 -2.46 -20.71 7.21
C ASP A 162 -3.27 -20.89 8.51
N GLY A 163 -3.87 -19.81 9.04
CA GLY A 163 -4.69 -19.80 10.25
C GLY A 163 -3.90 -19.55 11.52
N LYS A 164 -2.64 -19.15 11.38
CA LYS A 164 -1.74 -18.85 12.49
C LYS A 164 -1.03 -17.52 12.25
N ILE A 165 -0.59 -16.87 13.31
CA ILE A 165 0.30 -15.72 13.27
C ILE A 165 1.66 -16.17 13.80
N VAL A 166 2.67 -16.14 12.93
CA VAL A 166 4.05 -16.39 13.32
C VAL A 166 4.79 -15.08 13.61
N ARG A 167 5.93 -15.15 14.28
CA ARG A 167 6.75 -13.98 14.65
C ARG A 167 6.99 -13.03 13.48
N LYS A 168 7.38 -13.55 12.32
CA LYS A 168 7.67 -12.75 11.14
C LYS A 168 6.47 -11.92 10.67
N GLU A 169 5.29 -12.49 10.69
CA GLU A 169 4.06 -11.78 10.29
C GLU A 169 3.69 -10.69 11.29
N TRP A 170 3.75 -11.02 12.58
CA TRP A 170 3.50 -10.05 13.64
C TRP A 170 4.46 -8.86 13.60
N GLU A 171 5.77 -9.12 13.49
CA GLU A 171 6.79 -8.07 13.45
C GLU A 171 6.63 -7.20 12.20
N THR A 172 6.38 -7.81 11.04
CA THR A 172 6.10 -7.08 9.78
C THR A 172 4.90 -6.14 9.95
N MET A 173 3.81 -6.64 10.52
CA MET A 173 2.61 -5.84 10.73
C MET A 173 2.79 -4.78 11.81
N SER A 174 3.46 -5.12 12.90
CA SER A 174 3.77 -4.18 13.98
C SER A 174 4.59 -2.99 13.46
N ASP A 175 5.56 -3.24 12.59
CA ASP A 175 6.35 -2.20 11.96
C ASP A 175 5.54 -1.31 11.03
N ILE A 176 4.61 -1.89 10.26
CA ILE A 176 3.69 -1.13 9.42
C ILE A 176 2.83 -0.20 10.29
N PHE A 177 2.25 -0.72 11.37
CA PHE A 177 1.42 0.10 12.26
C PHE A 177 2.21 1.19 12.98
N ARG A 178 3.44 0.90 13.42
CA ARG A 178 4.30 1.91 14.08
C ARG A 178 4.70 3.05 13.14
N LYS A 179 4.87 2.75 11.85
CA LYS A 179 5.23 3.73 10.81
C LYS A 179 4.01 4.41 10.18
N SER A 180 2.82 3.93 10.50
CA SER A 180 1.56 4.44 9.94
C SER A 180 1.25 5.83 10.48
N GLU A 181 1.02 6.78 9.59
CA GLU A 181 0.67 8.15 9.93
C GLU A 181 -0.55 8.59 9.11
N ASN A 182 -1.58 9.10 9.80
CA ASN A 182 -2.66 9.79 9.11
C ASN A 182 -2.15 11.14 8.66
N ALA A 183 -2.15 11.40 7.38
CA ALA A 183 -1.57 12.62 6.84
C ALA A 183 -2.20 13.06 5.52
N LEU A 184 -2.14 14.37 5.30
CA LEU A 184 -2.25 15.02 3.99
C LEU A 184 -0.89 15.63 3.68
N LEU A 185 -0.31 15.24 2.56
CA LEU A 185 1.02 15.67 2.11
C LEU A 185 0.89 16.51 0.84
N ALA A 186 1.59 17.62 0.78
CA ALA A 186 1.88 18.34 -0.47
C ALA A 186 3.34 18.11 -0.85
N LEU A 187 3.53 17.48 -1.99
CA LEU A 187 4.83 17.05 -2.50
C LEU A 187 5.18 17.89 -3.73
N LYS A 188 6.26 18.66 -3.67
CA LYS A 188 6.78 19.39 -4.82
C LYS A 188 7.62 18.43 -5.67
N PRO A 189 7.28 18.26 -6.96
CA PRO A 189 8.04 17.39 -7.86
C PRO A 189 9.52 17.74 -7.90
N GLY A 190 10.36 16.74 -8.02
CA GLY A 190 11.80 16.91 -8.16
C GLY A 190 12.20 17.47 -9.52
N PRO A 191 13.47 17.82 -9.72
CA PRO A 191 13.96 18.43 -10.95
C PRO A 191 13.96 17.49 -12.16
N SER A 192 13.74 16.21 -11.96
CA SER A 192 13.58 15.21 -13.02
C SER A 192 12.59 14.11 -12.57
N LEU A 193 12.11 13.33 -13.52
CA LEU A 193 11.18 12.22 -13.26
C LEU A 193 11.76 11.14 -12.33
N LYS A 194 13.07 11.01 -12.25
CA LYS A 194 13.76 10.06 -11.35
C LYS A 194 14.07 10.64 -9.98
N SER A 195 13.88 11.94 -9.81
CA SER A 195 14.14 12.62 -8.55
C SER A 195 12.92 12.51 -7.64
N PRO A 196 13.07 12.04 -6.40
CA PRO A 196 11.95 12.04 -5.46
C PRO A 196 11.48 13.47 -5.22
N PRO A 197 10.17 13.67 -5.04
CA PRO A 197 9.63 14.96 -4.68
C PRO A 197 10.08 15.37 -3.27
N THR A 198 10.06 16.66 -3.02
CA THR A 198 10.30 17.22 -1.68
C THR A 198 8.98 17.51 -0.99
N LEU A 199 8.93 17.29 0.31
CA LEU A 199 7.78 17.64 1.14
C LEU A 199 7.70 19.19 1.27
N SER A 200 6.63 19.78 0.73
CA SER A 200 6.36 21.21 0.91
C SER A 200 5.69 21.49 2.25
N TRP A 201 4.68 20.70 2.57
CA TRP A 201 4.01 20.72 3.88
C TRP A 201 3.29 19.40 4.16
N LYS A 202 3.01 19.17 5.44
CA LYS A 202 2.27 18.01 5.96
C LYS A 202 1.26 18.50 6.98
N GLN A 203 0.04 17.96 6.89
CA GLN A 203 -1.00 18.07 7.89
C GLN A 203 -1.29 16.68 8.47
N THR A 204 -1.30 16.53 9.79
CA THR A 204 -1.60 15.27 10.53
C THR A 204 -2.83 15.45 11.39
#